data_3f20371ad1afd2ef95a5de0b82e71d6d
#
_entry.id   3f20371ad1afd2ef95a5de0b82e71d6d
#
_cell.length_a   1.000
_cell.length_b   1.000
_cell.length_c   1.000
_cell.angle_alpha   90.00
_cell.angle_beta   90.00
_cell.angle_gamma   90.00
#
_symmetry.space_group_name_H-M   'P 1'
#
loop_
_entity.id
_entity.type
_entity.pdbx_description
1 polymer ?
#
loop_
_entity_poly.entity_id
_entity_poly.type
_entity_poly.pdbx_seq_one_letter_code
_entity_poly.pdbx_strand_id
1 'polypeptide(L)'
;MKELDILHNKIGQLLVNADPDNAQKIVARAQLSLEGDVCDYEFYYIDDKGDEDWFIPDKLAGYDLRLLLVELRDFYIKNNLTNGKPAWNECEIVIDLKASKIFFNFKYDD
;
A
#
# COMPACT_ATOMS: atom_id res chain seq x y z
N MET A 1 16.62 -6.31 2.69
CA MET A 1 16.53 -6.06 4.13
C MET A 1 15.36 -6.82 4.72
N LYS A 2 15.60 -7.55 5.79
CA LYS A 2 14.60 -8.44 6.37
C LYS A 2 13.36 -7.70 6.90
N GLU A 3 13.56 -6.55 7.58
CA GLU A 3 12.44 -5.75 8.10
C GLU A 3 11.56 -5.20 6.99
N LEU A 4 12.16 -4.78 5.89
CA LEU A 4 11.42 -4.27 4.74
C LEU A 4 10.56 -5.38 4.11
N ASP A 5 11.11 -6.57 3.98
CA ASP A 5 10.36 -7.73 3.46
C ASP A 5 9.19 -8.09 4.37
N ILE A 6 9.37 -8.02 5.68
CA ILE A 6 8.31 -8.27 6.64
C ILE A 6 7.17 -7.25 6.48
N LEU A 7 7.51 -5.97 6.35
CA LEU A 7 6.51 -4.91 6.15
C LEU A 7 5.76 -5.08 4.83
N HIS A 8 6.48 -5.38 3.75
CA HIS A 8 5.86 -5.64 2.45
C HIS A 8 4.90 -6.83 2.52
N ASN A 9 5.29 -7.90 3.19
CA ASN A 9 4.46 -9.09 3.33
C ASN A 9 3.20 -8.81 4.17
N LYS A 10 3.32 -8.05 5.24
CA LYS A 10 2.16 -7.68 6.08
C LYS A 10 1.16 -6.83 5.30
N ILE A 11 1.65 -5.84 4.55
CA ILE A 11 0.81 -4.99 3.74
C ILE A 11 0.13 -5.81 2.64
N GLY A 12 0.89 -6.66 1.96
CA GLY A 12 0.35 -7.53 0.92
C GLY A 12 -0.72 -8.46 1.44
N GLN A 13 -0.48 -9.10 2.58
CA GLN A 13 -1.44 -10.03 3.19
C GLN A 13 -2.72 -9.32 3.60
N LEU A 14 -2.61 -8.11 4.16
CA LEU A 14 -3.76 -7.30 4.53
C LEU A 14 -4.65 -7.01 3.33
N LEU A 15 -4.05 -6.60 2.21
CA LEU A 15 -4.79 -6.26 1.00
C LEU A 15 -5.38 -7.50 0.33
N VAL A 16 -4.66 -8.61 0.32
CA VAL A 16 -5.18 -9.88 -0.23
C VAL A 16 -6.38 -10.36 0.59
N ASN A 17 -6.34 -10.22 1.90
CA ASN A 17 -7.45 -10.62 2.76
C ASN A 17 -8.69 -9.73 2.59
N ALA A 18 -8.50 -8.51 2.10
CA ALA A 18 -9.58 -7.53 1.89
C ALA A 18 -10.13 -7.54 0.46
N ASP A 19 -9.56 -8.34 -0.45
CA ASP A 19 -9.89 -8.28 -1.86
C ASP A 19 -11.27 -8.88 -2.17
N PRO A 20 -11.90 -8.45 -3.27
CA PRO A 20 -13.05 -9.15 -3.83
C PRO A 20 -12.67 -10.53 -4.37
N ASP A 21 -13.61 -11.47 -4.34
CA ASP A 21 -13.37 -12.89 -4.69
C ASP A 21 -12.84 -13.10 -6.10
N ASN A 22 -13.19 -12.23 -7.04
CA ASN A 22 -12.81 -12.39 -8.44
C ASN A 22 -11.65 -11.49 -8.87
N ALA A 23 -10.92 -10.90 -7.92
CA ALA A 23 -9.83 -9.99 -8.26
C ALA A 23 -8.62 -10.74 -8.82
N GLN A 24 -8.04 -10.21 -9.87
CA GLN A 24 -6.75 -10.65 -10.44
C GLN A 24 -5.63 -9.71 -10.02
N LYS A 25 -5.94 -8.43 -9.87
CA LYS A 25 -5.03 -7.40 -9.38
C LYS A 25 -5.74 -6.51 -8.39
N ILE A 26 -4.98 -6.00 -7.43
CA ILE A 26 -5.45 -5.00 -6.48
C ILE A 26 -4.54 -3.80 -6.59
N VAL A 27 -5.14 -2.60 -6.63
CA VAL A 27 -4.40 -1.34 -6.60
C VAL A 27 -4.89 -0.54 -5.40
N ALA A 28 -3.99 -0.15 -4.53
CA ALA A 28 -4.29 0.72 -3.40
C ALA A 28 -3.44 1.98 -3.52
N ARG A 29 -4.08 3.14 -3.53
CA ARG A 29 -3.40 4.43 -3.49
C ARG A 29 -3.67 5.05 -2.14
N ALA A 30 -2.61 5.42 -1.44
CA ALA A 30 -2.69 5.97 -0.10
C ALA A 30 -1.97 7.30 -0.05
N GLN A 31 -2.63 8.32 0.50
CA GLN A 31 -2.03 9.61 0.77
C GLN A 31 -1.97 9.81 2.29
N LEU A 32 -0.75 9.85 2.81
CA LEU A 32 -0.50 9.87 4.24
C LEU A 32 -0.10 11.27 4.69
N SER A 33 -0.73 11.77 5.76
CA SER A 33 -0.38 13.07 6.34
C SER A 33 1.03 13.07 6.91
N LEU A 34 1.59 14.27 7.13
CA LEU A 34 2.94 14.40 7.72
C LEU A 34 3.03 13.75 9.08
N GLU A 35 2.00 13.91 9.91
CA GLU A 35 1.96 13.34 11.26
C GLU A 35 1.63 11.85 11.26
N GLY A 36 1.14 11.31 10.12
CA GLY A 36 0.79 9.90 10.04
C GLY A 36 -0.54 9.53 10.68
N ASP A 37 -1.34 10.51 11.07
CA ASP A 37 -2.62 10.28 11.76
C ASP A 37 -3.82 10.25 10.80
N VAL A 38 -3.64 10.68 9.56
CA VAL A 38 -4.68 10.66 8.53
C VAL A 38 -4.14 10.01 7.28
N CYS A 39 -4.94 9.16 6.67
CA CYS A 39 -4.61 8.54 5.40
C CYS A 39 -5.86 8.46 4.53
N ASP A 40 -5.77 9.03 3.34
CA ASP A 40 -6.82 8.94 2.33
C ASP A 40 -6.49 7.82 1.36
N TYR A 41 -7.49 7.00 1.01
CA TYR A 41 -7.29 5.82 0.18
C TYR A 41 -8.19 5.82 -1.04
N GLU A 42 -7.68 5.18 -2.09
CA GLU A 42 -8.47 4.70 -3.21
C GLU A 42 -8.10 3.24 -3.46
N PHE A 43 -9.11 2.37 -3.53
CA PHE A 43 -8.90 0.94 -3.75
C PHE A 43 -9.62 0.50 -5.02
N TYR A 44 -8.88 -0.18 -5.89
CA TYR A 44 -9.40 -0.74 -7.14
C TYR A 44 -9.00 -2.20 -7.25
N TYR A 45 -9.79 -2.94 -8.00
CA TYR A 45 -9.39 -4.28 -8.40
C TYR A 45 -9.66 -4.47 -9.88
N ILE A 46 -8.93 -5.39 -10.49
CA ILE A 46 -9.14 -5.81 -11.87
C ILE A 46 -9.57 -7.26 -11.79
N ASP A 47 -10.73 -7.58 -12.39
CA ASP A 47 -11.29 -8.92 -12.31
C ASP A 47 -10.69 -9.84 -13.40
N ASP A 48 -11.15 -11.08 -13.44
CA ASP A 48 -10.68 -12.10 -14.37
C ASP A 48 -11.04 -11.80 -15.84
N LYS A 49 -11.91 -10.84 -16.08
CA LYS A 49 -12.28 -10.37 -17.43
C LYS A 49 -11.50 -9.13 -17.85
N GLY A 50 -10.66 -8.59 -16.96
CA GLY A 50 -9.91 -7.37 -17.20
C GLY A 50 -10.67 -6.09 -16.90
N ASP A 51 -11.86 -6.17 -16.31
CA ASP A 51 -12.65 -5.01 -15.94
C ASP A 51 -12.16 -4.43 -14.61
N GLU A 52 -12.04 -3.11 -14.56
CA GLU A 52 -11.62 -2.39 -13.37
C GLU A 52 -12.85 -1.89 -12.62
N ASP A 53 -12.84 -2.08 -11.31
CA ASP A 53 -13.87 -1.55 -10.42
C ASP A 53 -13.21 -1.19 -9.10
N TRP A 54 -13.87 -0.37 -8.32
CA TRP A 54 -13.34 0.02 -7.02
C TRP A 54 -14.11 -0.70 -5.91
N PHE A 55 -13.47 -0.79 -4.76
CA PHE A 55 -14.06 -1.45 -3.61
C PHE A 55 -13.67 -0.72 -2.33
N ILE A 56 -14.42 -0.95 -1.26
CA ILE A 56 -14.15 -0.37 0.05
C ILE A 56 -13.89 -1.53 1.00
N PRO A 57 -12.64 -1.69 1.49
CA PRO A 57 -12.37 -2.69 2.53
C PRO A 57 -13.03 -2.26 3.85
N ASP A 58 -13.07 -3.15 4.83
CA ASP A 58 -13.64 -2.79 6.11
C ASP A 58 -12.76 -1.75 6.84
N LYS A 59 -13.35 -1.11 7.87
CA LYS A 59 -12.67 -0.03 8.60
C LYS A 59 -11.35 -0.48 9.24
N LEU A 60 -11.30 -1.72 9.74
CA LEU A 60 -10.11 -2.22 10.41
C LEU A 60 -8.97 -2.40 9.41
N ALA A 61 -9.26 -2.83 8.20
CA ALA A 61 -8.25 -2.96 7.16
C ALA A 61 -7.62 -1.61 6.83
N GLY A 62 -8.43 -0.56 6.68
CA GLY A 62 -7.92 0.79 6.44
C GLY A 62 -7.06 1.32 7.59
N TYR A 63 -7.51 1.11 8.80
CA TYR A 63 -6.77 1.50 10.00
C TYR A 63 -5.41 0.77 10.07
N ASP A 64 -5.43 -0.55 9.91
CA ASP A 64 -4.22 -1.36 9.97
C ASP A 64 -3.24 -1.00 8.84
N LEU A 65 -3.76 -0.72 7.64
CA LEU A 65 -2.92 -0.29 6.52
C LEU A 65 -2.22 1.04 6.83
N ARG A 66 -2.93 2.00 7.43
CA ARG A 66 -2.33 3.26 7.84
C ARG A 66 -1.15 3.04 8.78
N LEU A 67 -1.33 2.20 9.80
CA LEU A 67 -0.26 1.89 10.75
C LEU A 67 0.95 1.26 10.07
N LEU A 68 0.71 0.32 9.15
CA LEU A 68 1.79 -0.32 8.41
C LEU A 68 2.51 0.66 7.48
N LEU A 69 1.78 1.59 6.86
CA LEU A 69 2.39 2.60 5.99
C LEU A 69 3.22 3.60 6.80
N VAL A 70 2.78 3.96 8.01
CA VAL A 70 3.59 4.78 8.92
C VAL A 70 4.89 4.07 9.27
N GLU A 71 4.82 2.79 9.62
CA GLU A 71 6.03 2.00 9.90
C GLU A 71 6.96 1.93 8.69
N LEU A 72 6.40 1.74 7.49
CA LEU A 72 7.18 1.70 6.25
C LEU A 72 7.87 3.03 5.99
N ARG A 73 7.16 4.14 6.15
CA ARG A 73 7.74 5.48 5.97
C ARG A 73 8.87 5.74 6.96
N ASP A 74 8.65 5.39 8.23
CA ASP A 74 9.66 5.55 9.26
C ASP A 74 10.90 4.71 8.96
N PHE A 75 10.71 3.50 8.44
CA PHE A 75 11.81 2.64 8.02
C PHE A 75 12.64 3.30 6.91
N TYR A 76 11.98 3.92 5.93
CA TYR A 76 12.66 4.62 4.83
C TYR A 76 13.48 5.79 5.36
N ILE A 77 12.93 6.57 6.27
CA ILE A 77 13.64 7.71 6.89
C ILE A 77 14.84 7.22 7.67
N LYS A 78 14.63 6.24 8.54
CA LYS A 78 15.66 5.72 9.45
C LYS A 78 16.84 5.11 8.70
N ASN A 79 16.60 4.53 7.54
CA ASN A 79 17.62 3.83 6.75
C ASN A 79 18.11 4.64 5.54
N ASN A 80 17.79 5.94 5.48
CA ASN A 80 18.20 6.84 4.39
C ASN A 80 17.81 6.36 2.99
N LEU A 81 16.63 5.78 2.86
CA LEU A 81 16.15 5.27 1.58
C LEU A 81 15.40 6.32 0.75
N THR A 82 15.30 7.55 1.25
CA THR A 82 14.60 8.63 0.55
C THR A 82 15.51 9.43 -0.38
N ASN A 83 16.79 9.09 -0.49
CA ASN A 83 17.78 9.76 -1.35
C ASN A 83 17.90 11.26 -1.06
N GLY A 84 17.84 11.65 0.21
CA GLY A 84 17.94 13.06 0.60
C GLY A 84 16.67 13.86 0.43
N LYS A 85 15.59 13.25 -0.06
CA LYS A 85 14.29 13.90 -0.17
C LYS A 85 13.51 13.80 1.14
N PRO A 86 12.50 14.66 1.35
CA PRO A 86 11.57 14.45 2.45
C PRO A 86 10.92 13.08 2.35
N ALA A 87 10.34 12.61 3.45
CA ALA A 87 9.61 11.34 3.44
C ALA A 87 8.47 11.38 2.39
N TRP A 88 8.22 10.23 1.76
CA TRP A 88 7.13 10.13 0.80
C TRP A 88 5.78 10.37 1.52
N ASN A 89 4.85 10.99 0.80
CA ASN A 89 3.50 11.27 1.30
C ASN A 89 2.43 10.48 0.58
N GLU A 90 2.75 9.88 -0.57
CA GLU A 90 1.81 9.09 -1.35
C GLU A 90 2.46 7.77 -1.75
N CYS A 91 1.68 6.70 -1.67
CA CYS A 91 2.14 5.36 -1.99
C CYS A 91 1.08 4.66 -2.83
N GLU A 92 1.49 4.14 -3.99
CA GLU A 92 0.65 3.25 -4.78
C GLU A 92 1.15 1.83 -4.61
N ILE A 93 0.26 0.93 -4.22
CA ILE A 93 0.56 -0.49 -4.04
C ILE A 93 -0.21 -1.27 -5.09
N VAL A 94 0.51 -2.05 -5.88
CA VAL A 94 -0.10 -2.91 -6.90
C VAL A 94 0.22 -4.35 -6.57
N ILE A 95 -0.81 -5.18 -6.43
CA ILE A 95 -0.65 -6.60 -6.18
C ILE A 95 -1.17 -7.37 -7.39
N ASP A 96 -0.28 -8.13 -8.03
CA ASP A 96 -0.66 -9.04 -9.09
C ASP A 96 -0.88 -10.41 -8.46
N LEU A 97 -2.14 -10.77 -8.24
CA LEU A 97 -2.50 -12.02 -7.58
C LEU A 97 -2.13 -13.24 -8.41
N LYS A 98 -2.22 -13.12 -9.73
CA LYS A 98 -1.89 -14.21 -10.63
C LYS A 98 -0.39 -14.53 -10.65
N ALA A 99 0.44 -13.47 -10.62
CA ALA A 99 1.91 -13.61 -10.62
C ALA A 99 2.49 -13.69 -9.22
N SER A 100 1.68 -13.49 -8.18
CA SER A 100 2.10 -13.43 -6.76
C SER A 100 3.20 -12.38 -6.55
N LYS A 101 3.00 -11.19 -7.12
CA LYS A 101 3.96 -10.08 -7.02
C LYS A 101 3.32 -8.86 -6.42
N ILE A 102 4.11 -8.09 -5.68
CA ILE A 102 3.69 -6.81 -5.09
C ILE A 102 4.68 -5.73 -5.52
N PHE A 103 4.13 -4.57 -5.90
CA PHE A 103 4.92 -3.42 -6.33
C PHE A 103 4.51 -2.20 -5.51
N PHE A 104 5.50 -1.38 -5.14
CA PHE A 104 5.29 -0.13 -4.43
C PHE A 104 5.86 1.03 -5.25
N ASN A 105 5.04 2.07 -5.44
CA ASN A 105 5.48 3.32 -6.06
C ASN A 105 5.24 4.44 -5.06
N PHE A 106 6.28 5.21 -4.77
CA PHE A 106 6.21 6.30 -3.80
C PHE A 106 6.31 7.64 -4.49
N LYS A 107 5.54 8.61 -4.00
CA LYS A 107 5.65 10.00 -4.45
C LYS A 107 6.11 10.86 -3.29
N TYR A 108 7.00 11.78 -3.58
CA TYR A 108 7.63 12.67 -2.62
C TYR A 108 7.24 14.11 -2.94
N ASP A 109 7.03 14.91 -1.91
CA ASP A 109 6.89 16.35 -2.07
C ASP A 109 8.25 16.96 -2.33
N ASP A 110 8.32 17.81 -3.33
CA ASP A 110 9.55 18.54 -3.66
C ASP A 110 9.66 19.85 -2.87
#